data_781e4bb23d03aa5a1a76abef82d6d519
#
_entry.id   781e4bb23d03aa5a1a76abef82d6d519
#
_cell.length_a   1.000
_cell.length_b   1.000
_cell.length_c   1.000
_cell.angle_alpha   90.00
_cell.angle_beta   90.00
_cell.angle_gamma   90.00
#
_symmetry.space_group_name_H-M   'P 1'
#
loop_
_entity.id
_entity.type
_entity.pdbx_description
1 polymer ?
#
loop_
_entity_poly.entity_id
_entity_poly.type
_entity_poly.pdbx_seq_one_letter_code
_entity_poly.pdbx_strand_id
1 'polypeptide(L)'
;RESVEVFEVDPRGERPTASWVGCVVAPAGVGLNSVAALPGDGFVATNFQRPEGELWEWQPGEGWERVPGSITNGPNGVEASSDGAWLYIGGWGTQSLIRISRGRSPVEVESADVGFHIDNVRFAPDGSVLAAGHVGPTADSIFRCLRQGECDGLQSRVARVDPESLVVD
;
A
#
# COMPACT_ATOMS: atom_id res chain seq x y z
N ARG A 1 -13.72 -6.34 14.26
CA ARG A 1 -13.69 -5.69 12.95
C ARG A 1 -12.47 -4.78 12.90
N GLU A 2 -11.76 -4.79 11.78
CA GLU A 2 -10.68 -3.85 11.51
C GLU A 2 -11.25 -2.47 11.15
N SER A 3 -10.45 -1.43 11.37
CA SER A 3 -10.83 -0.04 11.09
C SER A 3 -9.59 0.78 10.72
N VAL A 4 -9.81 1.84 9.97
CA VAL A 4 -8.85 2.92 9.80
C VAL A 4 -9.12 3.95 10.88
N GLU A 5 -8.13 4.19 11.75
CA GLU A 5 -8.21 5.16 12.84
C GLU A 5 -7.74 6.54 12.35
N VAL A 6 -8.49 7.56 12.67
CA VAL A 6 -8.22 8.94 12.26
C VAL A 6 -7.81 9.76 13.48
N PHE A 7 -6.66 10.43 13.36
CA PHE A 7 -6.11 11.31 14.40
C PHE A 7 -5.85 12.70 13.83
N GLU A 8 -6.20 13.72 14.59
CA GLU A 8 -5.69 15.08 14.38
C GLU A 8 -4.33 15.22 15.07
N VAL A 9 -3.32 15.73 14.33
CA VAL A 9 -1.96 15.92 14.86
C VAL A 9 -1.68 17.40 14.99
N ASP A 10 -1.36 17.86 16.21
CA ASP A 10 -0.84 19.20 16.47
C ASP A 10 0.70 19.14 16.63
N PRO A 11 1.47 19.66 15.65
CA PRO A 11 2.94 19.66 15.69
C PRO A 11 3.55 20.87 16.42
N ARG A 12 2.74 21.82 16.95
CA ARG A 12 3.20 23.15 17.40
C ARG A 12 3.82 23.17 18.80
N GLY A 13 3.80 22.11 19.56
CA GLY A 13 4.39 22.02 20.91
C GLY A 13 5.84 21.53 20.89
N GLU A 14 6.49 21.50 22.05
CA GLU A 14 7.79 20.82 22.21
C GLU A 14 7.72 19.32 21.83
N ARG A 15 6.54 18.75 21.96
CA ARG A 15 6.22 17.39 21.50
C ARG A 15 4.92 17.44 20.71
N PRO A 16 4.89 16.83 19.52
CA PRO A 16 3.63 16.67 18.79
C PRO A 16 2.60 15.92 19.63
N THR A 17 1.34 16.32 19.56
CA THR A 17 0.21 15.61 20.17
C THR A 17 -0.71 15.06 19.11
N ALA A 18 -1.33 13.92 19.38
CA ALA A 18 -2.33 13.30 18.52
C ALA A 18 -3.63 13.12 19.31
N SER A 19 -4.74 13.58 18.75
CA SER A 19 -6.08 13.41 19.30
C SER A 19 -6.89 12.53 18.39
N TRP A 20 -7.48 11.48 18.95
CA TRP A 20 -8.36 10.60 18.17
C TRP A 20 -9.64 11.34 17.75
N VAL A 21 -9.97 11.28 16.47
CA VAL A 21 -11.11 11.96 15.86
C VAL A 21 -12.26 10.97 15.59
N GLY A 22 -11.91 9.77 15.15
CA GLY A 22 -12.88 8.76 14.79
C GLY A 22 -12.26 7.57 14.07
N CYS A 23 -13.11 6.69 13.59
CA CYS A 23 -12.66 5.55 12.79
C CYS A 23 -13.63 5.22 11.66
N VAL A 24 -13.12 4.58 10.63
CA VAL A 24 -13.89 4.01 9.53
C VAL A 24 -13.75 2.49 9.58
N VAL A 25 -14.84 1.81 9.89
CA VAL A 25 -14.86 0.35 10.03
C VAL A 25 -14.75 -0.30 8.64
N ALA A 26 -13.86 -1.26 8.50
CA ALA A 26 -13.67 -2.01 7.26
C ALA A 26 -14.94 -2.79 6.83
N PRO A 27 -15.12 -3.05 5.53
CA PRO A 27 -16.16 -3.96 5.06
C PRO A 27 -16.01 -5.35 5.69
N ALA A 28 -17.10 -6.10 5.77
CA ALA A 28 -17.08 -7.43 6.35
C ALA A 28 -16.17 -8.36 5.52
N GLY A 29 -15.24 -9.04 6.19
CA GLY A 29 -14.30 -9.98 5.56
C GLY A 29 -13.09 -9.34 4.90
N VAL A 30 -12.93 -8.01 5.00
CA VAL A 30 -11.75 -7.28 4.51
C VAL A 30 -10.74 -7.12 5.64
N GLY A 31 -9.51 -7.56 5.40
CA GLY A 31 -8.36 -7.42 6.30
C GLY A 31 -7.45 -6.30 5.82
N LEU A 32 -7.52 -5.13 6.48
CA LEU A 32 -6.75 -3.96 6.07
C LEU A 32 -5.26 -4.11 6.45
N ASN A 33 -4.37 -3.74 5.51
CA ASN A 33 -2.93 -3.79 5.74
C ASN A 33 -2.28 -2.40 5.65
N SER A 34 -2.38 -1.72 4.52
CA SER A 34 -1.80 -0.40 4.29
C SER A 34 -2.86 0.60 3.88
N VAL A 35 -2.61 1.89 4.12
CA VAL A 35 -3.52 2.98 3.80
C VAL A 35 -2.76 4.16 3.19
N ALA A 36 -3.36 4.81 2.18
CA ALA A 36 -2.89 6.07 1.62
C ALA A 36 -4.04 7.08 1.54
N ALA A 37 -3.74 8.34 1.86
CA ALA A 37 -4.70 9.43 1.76
C ALA A 37 -5.01 9.77 0.30
N LEU A 38 -6.23 10.20 0.04
CA LEU A 38 -6.70 10.67 -1.25
C LEU A 38 -7.19 12.12 -1.15
N PRO A 39 -7.20 12.88 -2.25
CA PRO A 39 -7.89 14.17 -2.27
C PRO A 39 -9.37 14.04 -1.88
N GLY A 40 -9.90 15.05 -1.15
CA GLY A 40 -11.32 15.06 -0.71
C GLY A 40 -11.57 14.30 0.58
N ASP A 41 -10.57 14.19 1.45
CA ASP A 41 -10.63 13.55 2.77
C ASP A 41 -10.93 12.04 2.72
N GLY A 42 -10.79 11.43 1.54
CA GLY A 42 -10.87 9.99 1.34
C GLY A 42 -9.53 9.29 1.55
N PHE A 43 -9.55 7.98 1.46
CA PHE A 43 -8.35 7.15 1.49
C PHE A 43 -8.58 5.84 0.75
N VAL A 44 -7.46 5.20 0.37
CA VAL A 44 -7.45 3.86 -0.18
C VAL A 44 -6.70 2.92 0.76
N ALA A 45 -7.16 1.69 0.89
CA ALA A 45 -6.51 0.68 1.72
C ALA A 45 -6.38 -0.65 0.98
N THR A 46 -5.32 -1.38 1.29
CA THR A 46 -5.09 -2.72 0.75
C THR A 46 -5.74 -3.78 1.62
N ASN A 47 -6.41 -4.75 0.99
CA ASN A 47 -6.80 -6.01 1.59
C ASN A 47 -5.76 -7.08 1.24
N PHE A 48 -4.81 -7.29 2.16
CA PHE A 48 -3.72 -8.24 1.95
C PHE A 48 -4.23 -9.68 2.00
N GLN A 49 -4.58 -10.21 0.84
CA GLN A 49 -4.95 -11.62 0.68
C GLN A 49 -4.13 -12.29 -0.43
N ARG A 50 -3.97 -13.59 -0.32
CA ARG A 50 -3.26 -14.44 -1.29
C ARG A 50 -4.11 -15.67 -1.61
N PRO A 51 -4.20 -16.06 -2.87
CA PRO A 51 -3.51 -15.49 -4.06
C PRO A 51 -4.14 -14.19 -4.60
N GLU A 52 -5.31 -13.82 -4.15
CA GLU A 52 -6.07 -12.66 -4.65
C GLU A 52 -6.50 -11.76 -3.50
N GLY A 53 -5.92 -10.56 -3.45
CA GLY A 53 -6.35 -9.42 -2.66
C GLY A 53 -6.69 -8.26 -3.56
N GLU A 54 -7.21 -7.19 -3.02
CA GLU A 54 -7.63 -6.01 -3.77
C GLU A 54 -7.48 -4.73 -2.96
N LEU A 55 -7.76 -3.58 -3.58
CA LEU A 55 -7.83 -2.29 -2.92
C LEU A 55 -9.28 -1.89 -2.68
N TRP A 56 -9.49 -1.23 -1.56
CA TRP A 56 -10.75 -0.60 -1.17
C TRP A 56 -10.53 0.90 -0.98
N GLU A 57 -11.35 1.70 -1.64
CA GLU A 57 -11.41 3.15 -1.49
C GLU A 57 -12.59 3.51 -0.60
N TRP A 58 -12.38 4.47 0.31
CA TRP A 58 -13.43 5.08 1.11
C TRP A 58 -13.49 6.58 0.85
N GLN A 59 -14.70 7.08 0.66
CA GLN A 59 -14.98 8.51 0.53
C GLN A 59 -16.03 8.96 1.52
N PRO A 60 -15.92 10.17 2.10
CA PRO A 60 -16.94 10.73 2.97
C PRO A 60 -18.31 10.80 2.25
N GLY A 61 -19.35 10.26 2.89
CA GLY A 61 -20.70 10.25 2.35
C GLY A 61 -21.01 9.15 1.32
N GLU A 62 -19.99 8.52 0.73
CA GLU A 62 -20.16 7.43 -0.25
C GLU A 62 -19.88 6.06 0.36
N GLY A 63 -18.95 6.00 1.31
CA GLY A 63 -18.56 4.74 1.96
C GLY A 63 -17.44 4.02 1.21
N TRP A 64 -17.39 2.69 1.38
CA TRP A 64 -16.36 1.85 0.78
C TRP A 64 -16.77 1.32 -0.59
N GLU A 65 -15.85 1.43 -1.55
CA GLU A 65 -15.94 0.81 -2.87
C GLU A 65 -14.66 0.06 -3.20
N ARG A 66 -14.80 -1.05 -3.94
CA ARG A 66 -13.63 -1.76 -4.45
C ARG A 66 -13.02 -1.00 -5.62
N VAL A 67 -11.70 -0.80 -5.62
CA VAL A 67 -10.99 -0.15 -6.72
C VAL A 67 -10.96 -1.08 -7.93
N PRO A 68 -11.50 -0.68 -9.08
CA PRO A 68 -11.47 -1.49 -10.29
C PRO A 68 -10.04 -1.82 -10.75
N GLY A 69 -9.82 -3.04 -11.21
CA GLY A 69 -8.51 -3.49 -11.70
C GLY A 69 -7.46 -3.75 -10.64
N SER A 70 -7.79 -3.63 -9.34
CA SER A 70 -6.82 -3.74 -8.24
C SER A 70 -6.54 -5.16 -7.76
N ILE A 71 -7.18 -6.18 -8.33
CA ILE A 71 -6.97 -7.58 -7.91
C ILE A 71 -5.53 -7.99 -8.23
N THR A 72 -4.80 -8.39 -7.19
CA THR A 72 -3.43 -8.88 -7.31
C THR A 72 -3.07 -9.83 -6.17
N ASN A 73 -1.96 -10.55 -6.33
CA ASN A 73 -1.49 -11.48 -5.30
C ASN A 73 -0.79 -10.72 -4.16
N GLY A 74 -1.49 -10.57 -3.04
CA GLY A 74 -0.96 -9.94 -1.84
C GLY A 74 -0.64 -8.45 -2.02
N PRO A 75 -1.64 -7.58 -2.31
CA PRO A 75 -1.42 -6.13 -2.30
C PRO A 75 -1.07 -5.70 -0.88
N ASN A 76 0.14 -5.17 -0.69
CA ASN A 76 0.66 -4.79 0.62
C ASN A 76 0.74 -3.26 0.75
N GLY A 77 1.90 -2.65 0.65
CA GLY A 77 2.01 -1.19 0.69
C GLY A 77 1.20 -0.50 -0.41
N VAL A 78 0.60 0.64 -0.11
CA VAL A 78 -0.08 1.48 -1.10
C VAL A 78 0.30 2.95 -0.91
N GLU A 79 0.40 3.67 -2.02
CA GLU A 79 0.58 5.12 -2.05
C GLU A 79 -0.23 5.71 -3.20
N ALA A 80 -0.65 6.96 -3.08
CA ALA A 80 -1.38 7.68 -4.12
C ALA A 80 -0.56 8.84 -4.67
N SER A 81 -0.69 9.14 -5.98
CA SER A 81 -0.16 10.39 -6.52
C SER A 81 -0.82 11.59 -5.84
N SER A 82 -0.13 12.73 -5.81
CA SER A 82 -0.62 13.94 -5.11
C SER A 82 -1.95 14.46 -5.64
N ASP A 83 -2.26 14.20 -6.90
CA ASP A 83 -3.54 14.53 -7.54
C ASP A 83 -4.59 13.41 -7.38
N GLY A 84 -4.20 12.28 -6.79
CA GLY A 84 -5.05 11.10 -6.62
C GLY A 84 -5.41 10.36 -7.91
N ALA A 85 -4.75 10.67 -9.04
CA ALA A 85 -5.05 10.06 -10.33
C ALA A 85 -4.44 8.66 -10.51
N TRP A 86 -3.41 8.33 -9.72
CA TRP A 86 -2.70 7.06 -9.76
C TRP A 86 -2.51 6.46 -8.37
N LEU A 87 -2.61 5.15 -8.29
CA LEU A 87 -2.30 4.35 -7.12
C LEU A 87 -1.09 3.47 -7.41
N TYR A 88 -0.13 3.43 -6.48
CA TYR A 88 1.08 2.61 -6.53
C TYR A 88 1.00 1.56 -5.45
N ILE A 89 1.11 0.28 -5.84
CA ILE A 89 0.82 -0.87 -4.99
C ILE A 89 2.03 -1.77 -4.94
N GLY A 90 2.47 -2.10 -3.75
CA GLY A 90 3.44 -3.18 -3.55
C GLY A 90 2.77 -4.54 -3.70
N GLY A 91 2.98 -5.20 -4.82
CA GLY A 91 2.55 -6.58 -5.03
C GLY A 91 3.49 -7.54 -4.31
N TRP A 92 3.15 -7.92 -3.08
CA TRP A 92 4.02 -8.80 -2.29
C TRP A 92 4.21 -10.16 -2.96
N GLY A 93 3.13 -10.78 -3.43
CA GLY A 93 3.19 -12.08 -4.08
C GLY A 93 3.68 -12.03 -5.54
N THR A 94 3.53 -10.89 -6.21
CA THR A 94 4.00 -10.68 -7.59
C THR A 94 5.43 -10.15 -7.67
N GLN A 95 6.00 -9.68 -6.56
CA GLN A 95 7.34 -9.05 -6.48
C GLN A 95 7.50 -7.85 -7.42
N SER A 96 6.42 -7.10 -7.62
CA SER A 96 6.35 -5.97 -8.54
C SER A 96 5.70 -4.74 -7.92
N LEU A 97 6.14 -3.57 -8.34
CA LEU A 97 5.39 -2.34 -8.13
C LEU A 97 4.32 -2.24 -9.23
N ILE A 98 3.07 -2.10 -8.83
CA ILE A 98 1.93 -2.00 -9.73
C ILE A 98 1.40 -0.57 -9.68
N ARG A 99 1.14 0.04 -10.84
CA ARG A 99 0.49 1.33 -10.98
C ARG A 99 -0.89 1.15 -11.59
N ILE A 100 -1.92 1.73 -10.95
CA ILE A 100 -3.32 1.66 -11.42
C ILE A 100 -3.87 3.07 -11.56
N SER A 101 -4.51 3.36 -12.70
CA SER A 101 -5.23 4.63 -12.87
C SER A 101 -6.52 4.64 -12.04
N ARG A 102 -6.77 5.77 -11.36
CA ARG A 102 -7.98 5.99 -10.58
C ARG A 102 -8.97 6.87 -11.35
N GLY A 103 -10.26 6.49 -11.36
CA GLY A 103 -11.33 7.26 -12.01
C GLY A 103 -11.33 7.22 -13.53
N ARG A 104 -10.53 6.37 -14.17
CA ARG A 104 -10.49 6.20 -15.63
C ARG A 104 -11.26 4.95 -16.07
N SER A 105 -11.82 5.03 -17.28
CA SER A 105 -12.44 3.88 -17.95
C SER A 105 -12.01 3.87 -19.42
N PRO A 106 -11.33 2.83 -19.92
CA PRO A 106 -10.88 1.66 -19.15
C PRO A 106 -9.81 2.00 -18.08
N VAL A 107 -9.71 1.17 -17.07
CA VAL A 107 -8.63 1.26 -16.06
C VAL A 107 -7.31 0.89 -16.74
N GLU A 108 -6.29 1.71 -16.51
CA GLU A 108 -4.92 1.43 -16.94
C GLU A 108 -4.18 0.74 -15.79
N VAL A 109 -3.54 -0.40 -16.06
CA VAL A 109 -2.76 -1.17 -15.09
C VAL A 109 -1.40 -1.47 -15.70
N GLU A 110 -0.34 -1.07 -15.00
CA GLU A 110 1.04 -1.27 -15.41
C GLU A 110 1.85 -1.80 -14.21
N SER A 111 2.97 -2.45 -14.49
CA SER A 111 3.82 -2.97 -13.41
C SER A 111 5.29 -3.03 -13.79
N ALA A 112 6.15 -2.88 -12.79
CA ALA A 112 7.59 -3.10 -12.86
C ALA A 112 8.01 -4.21 -11.89
N ASP A 113 8.75 -5.20 -12.37
CA ASP A 113 9.35 -6.24 -11.54
C ASP A 113 10.52 -5.64 -10.75
N VAL A 114 10.51 -5.83 -9.42
CA VAL A 114 11.61 -5.40 -8.53
C VAL A 114 12.39 -6.59 -7.96
N GLY A 115 11.92 -7.81 -8.18
CA GLY A 115 12.60 -9.05 -7.77
C GLY A 115 12.60 -9.31 -6.25
N PHE A 116 11.71 -8.67 -5.48
CA PHE A 116 11.53 -8.93 -4.06
C PHE A 116 10.10 -8.66 -3.60
N HIS A 117 9.72 -9.22 -2.45
CA HIS A 117 8.39 -9.08 -1.87
C HIS A 117 8.22 -7.68 -1.27
N ILE A 118 7.50 -6.79 -1.97
CA ILE A 118 7.28 -5.41 -1.52
C ILE A 118 6.34 -5.40 -0.31
N ASP A 119 6.78 -4.76 0.76
CA ASP A 119 6.00 -4.56 1.98
C ASP A 119 5.41 -3.15 2.05
N ASN A 120 6.25 -2.13 1.82
CA ASN A 120 5.85 -0.73 1.89
C ASN A 120 6.19 0.05 0.61
N VAL A 121 5.35 1.03 0.31
CA VAL A 121 5.53 1.95 -0.82
C VAL A 121 5.38 3.39 -0.31
N ARG A 122 6.28 4.31 -0.69
CA ARG A 122 6.19 5.74 -0.35
C ARG A 122 6.83 6.59 -1.45
N PHE A 123 6.31 7.79 -1.63
CA PHE A 123 7.01 8.79 -2.43
C PHE A 123 8.21 9.36 -1.67
N ALA A 124 9.35 9.44 -2.35
CA ALA A 124 10.50 10.20 -1.89
C ALA A 124 10.32 11.71 -2.15
N PRO A 125 11.09 12.59 -1.47
CA PRO A 125 10.99 14.04 -1.70
C PRO A 125 11.28 14.50 -3.12
N ASP A 126 12.00 13.70 -3.91
CA ASP A 126 12.31 13.98 -5.33
C ASP A 126 11.23 13.49 -6.30
N GLY A 127 10.13 12.93 -5.78
CA GLY A 127 9.00 12.43 -6.56
C GLY A 127 9.14 10.98 -7.03
N SER A 128 10.28 10.32 -6.79
CA SER A 128 10.41 8.89 -7.09
C SER A 128 9.60 8.04 -6.10
N VAL A 129 9.22 6.84 -6.51
CA VAL A 129 8.56 5.85 -5.65
C VAL A 129 9.63 4.95 -5.02
N LEU A 130 9.64 4.86 -3.70
CA LEU A 130 10.45 3.90 -2.95
C LEU A 130 9.59 2.68 -2.61
N ALA A 131 10.02 1.52 -3.11
CA ALA A 131 9.44 0.23 -2.76
C ALA A 131 10.41 -0.50 -1.84
N ALA A 132 9.98 -0.79 -0.61
CA ALA A 132 10.79 -1.49 0.39
C ALA A 132 10.18 -2.84 0.72
N GLY A 133 11.00 -3.84 0.95
CA GLY A 133 10.48 -5.17 1.24
C GLY A 133 11.58 -6.20 1.55
N HIS A 134 11.27 -7.45 1.28
CA HIS A 134 12.02 -8.59 1.74
C HIS A 134 12.40 -9.55 0.61
N VAL A 135 13.60 -10.09 0.72
CA VAL A 135 14.06 -11.25 -0.06
C VAL A 135 14.35 -12.39 0.92
N GLY A 136 13.88 -13.57 0.58
CA GLY A 136 14.16 -14.78 1.34
C GLY A 136 14.21 -16.01 0.45
N PRO A 137 14.72 -17.15 0.96
CA PRO A 137 14.75 -18.41 0.23
C PRO A 137 13.37 -18.86 -0.25
N THR A 138 12.35 -18.56 0.51
CA THR A 138 10.92 -18.80 0.19
C THR A 138 10.05 -17.73 0.82
N ALA A 139 8.83 -17.54 0.31
CA ALA A 139 7.83 -16.69 0.94
C ALA A 139 7.54 -17.09 2.40
N ASP A 140 7.51 -18.41 2.68
CA ASP A 140 7.27 -18.93 4.02
C ASP A 140 8.41 -18.60 5.00
N SER A 141 9.66 -18.43 4.52
CA SER A 141 10.77 -18.04 5.39
C SER A 141 10.57 -16.63 5.94
N ILE A 142 9.96 -15.73 5.17
CA ILE A 142 9.62 -14.37 5.61
C ILE A 142 8.59 -14.44 6.75
N PHE A 143 7.53 -15.21 6.58
CA PHE A 143 6.50 -15.37 7.62
C PHE A 143 7.01 -16.09 8.87
N ARG A 144 7.95 -17.04 8.74
CA ARG A 144 8.61 -17.65 9.91
C ARG A 144 9.45 -16.65 10.67
N CYS A 145 10.23 -15.82 9.98
CA CYS A 145 10.99 -14.76 10.61
C CYS A 145 10.09 -13.84 11.43
N LEU A 146 8.99 -13.35 10.83
CA LEU A 146 8.06 -12.44 11.50
C LEU A 146 7.36 -13.07 12.72
N ARG A 147 7.09 -14.37 12.70
CA ARG A 147 6.35 -15.06 13.77
C ARG A 147 7.22 -15.73 14.81
N GLN A 148 8.41 -16.18 14.43
CA GLN A 148 9.25 -17.07 15.24
C GLN A 148 10.65 -16.50 15.49
N GLY A 149 11.02 -15.41 14.79
CA GLY A 149 12.37 -14.83 14.88
C GLY A 149 13.44 -15.61 14.10
N GLU A 150 13.04 -16.60 13.29
CA GLU A 150 13.97 -17.39 12.46
C GLU A 150 14.21 -16.68 11.12
N CYS A 151 15.22 -15.81 11.07
CA CYS A 151 15.46 -14.88 9.97
C CYS A 151 16.65 -15.25 9.07
N ASP A 152 17.11 -16.50 9.10
CA ASP A 152 18.25 -16.94 8.31
C ASP A 152 18.00 -16.79 6.79
N GLY A 153 18.96 -16.16 6.12
CA GLY A 153 18.92 -15.93 4.68
C GLY A 153 17.94 -14.84 4.23
N LEU A 154 17.31 -14.10 5.16
CA LEU A 154 16.48 -12.95 4.82
C LEU A 154 17.30 -11.68 4.66
N GLN A 155 16.88 -10.85 3.72
CA GLN A 155 17.44 -9.53 3.47
C GLN A 155 16.32 -8.51 3.28
N SER A 156 16.53 -7.28 3.73
CA SER A 156 15.70 -6.15 3.35
C SER A 156 16.25 -5.53 2.07
N ARG A 157 15.35 -5.08 1.20
CA ARG A 157 15.69 -4.37 -0.04
C ARG A 157 14.82 -3.14 -0.24
N VAL A 158 15.37 -2.19 -0.97
CA VAL A 158 14.65 -1.01 -1.45
C VAL A 158 14.99 -0.84 -2.91
N ALA A 159 13.98 -0.61 -3.73
CA ALA A 159 14.09 -0.13 -5.10
C ALA A 159 13.59 1.31 -5.19
N ARG A 160 14.22 2.11 -6.01
CA ARG A 160 13.73 3.40 -6.46
C ARG A 160 13.11 3.22 -7.83
N VAL A 161 11.90 3.71 -8.01
CA VAL A 161 11.15 3.55 -9.27
C VAL A 161 10.67 4.92 -9.73
N ASP A 162 10.89 5.23 -11.00
CA ASP A 162 10.31 6.41 -11.62
C ASP A 162 8.78 6.23 -11.75
N PRO A 163 7.95 7.16 -11.24
CA PRO A 163 6.51 6.98 -11.18
C PRO A 163 5.83 6.99 -12.55
N GLU A 164 6.44 7.60 -13.56
CA GLU A 164 5.84 7.72 -14.90
C GLU A 164 6.27 6.58 -15.82
N SER A 165 7.56 6.30 -15.90
CA SER A 165 8.11 5.28 -16.78
C SER A 165 8.20 3.89 -16.17
N LEU A 166 8.03 3.77 -14.84
CA LEU A 166 8.24 2.56 -14.04
C LEU A 166 9.64 1.95 -14.19
N VAL A 167 10.63 2.76 -14.59
CA VAL A 167 12.03 2.33 -14.60
C VAL A 167 12.51 2.15 -13.16
N VAL A 168 13.16 1.02 -12.92
CA VAL A 168 13.70 0.61 -11.60
C VAL A 168 15.20 0.89 -11.57
N ASP A 169 15.67 1.60 -10.51
CA ASP A 169 17.07 1.91 -10.22
C ASP A 169 17.58 1.09 -9.01
#